data_604dc17e0f7e5e08a5e233bd606e79b4
#
_entry.id   604dc17e0f7e5e08a5e233bd606e79b4
#
_cell.length_a   1.000
_cell.length_b   1.000
_cell.length_c   1.000
_cell.angle_alpha   90.00
_cell.angle_beta   90.00
_cell.angle_gamma   90.00
#
_symmetry.space_group_name_H-M   'P 1'
#
loop_
_entity.id
_entity.type
_entity.pdbx_description
1 polymer ?
#
loop_
_entity_poly.entity_id
_entity_poly.type
_entity_poly.pdbx_seq_one_letter_code
_entity_poly.pdbx_strand_id
1 'polypeptide(L)'
;MFIDRASIFVKAGDGGDGSNSFCKIKGLKRRQDGGDGGKGGDIVLIADKNVQTLLDFHFRRHFRADKGSNGSSNNRKGANAADCIIRLPLGTIIKDQYEDITYCDLKESGQSVILIKGGAGGHGNSKFRQATHGDPGEEKEITLELKLIADVGIIGYPNAGKSSLISRISKAKSKIANYPFTTKAPVLGVVRMDGERSFVICDIPGLIEGAHAGRGLGDDFLRHVERTRVLIHMIDMAGVDCRDPADDFKSINNELKLYNPELVKRPQVIAVNKMDIPEAKENLKAFKKKVKKTVYPISCVTGEGIKELLEAVYKKL
;
A
#
# COMPACT_ATOMS: atom_id res chain seq x y z
N MET A 1 8.04 -12.32 0.21
CA MET A 1 7.47 -12.25 -1.15
C MET A 1 6.62 -11.00 -1.21
N PHE A 2 6.79 -10.15 -2.20
CA PHE A 2 5.95 -8.96 -2.39
C PHE A 2 4.83 -9.31 -3.37
N ILE A 3 3.57 -9.04 -3.01
CA ILE A 3 2.40 -9.31 -3.84
C ILE A 3 1.68 -7.99 -4.05
N ASP A 4 1.51 -7.62 -5.31
CA ASP A 4 0.90 -6.38 -5.79
C ASP A 4 -0.53 -6.59 -6.31
N ARG A 5 -0.95 -7.85 -6.48
CA ARG A 5 -2.29 -8.21 -6.91
C ARG A 5 -2.80 -9.42 -6.12
N ALA A 6 -4.00 -9.32 -5.59
CA ALA A 6 -4.67 -10.42 -4.90
C ALA A 6 -6.16 -10.41 -5.22
N SER A 7 -6.74 -11.60 -5.44
CA SER A 7 -8.19 -11.73 -5.58
C SER A 7 -8.75 -12.29 -4.28
N ILE A 8 -9.82 -11.67 -3.79
CA ILE A 8 -10.50 -12.07 -2.57
C ILE A 8 -12.02 -12.15 -2.80
N PHE A 9 -12.63 -13.09 -2.08
CA PHE A 9 -14.07 -13.21 -1.98
C PHE A 9 -14.56 -12.52 -0.72
N VAL A 10 -15.55 -11.65 -0.86
CA VAL A 10 -16.15 -10.91 0.25
C VAL A 10 -17.63 -11.20 0.31
N LYS A 11 -18.15 -11.47 1.50
CA LYS A 11 -19.56 -11.68 1.75
C LYS A 11 -19.99 -10.85 2.96
N ALA A 12 -20.99 -10.00 2.78
CA ALA A 12 -21.63 -9.28 3.86
C ALA A 12 -22.51 -10.23 4.70
N GLY A 13 -22.81 -9.85 5.91
CA GLY A 13 -23.66 -10.64 6.79
C GLY A 13 -25.11 -10.68 6.33
N ASP A 14 -25.74 -11.83 6.47
CA ASP A 14 -27.18 -11.93 6.26
C ASP A 14 -27.94 -11.20 7.37
N GLY A 15 -29.11 -10.69 7.09
CA GLY A 15 -30.03 -10.17 8.10
C GLY A 15 -30.56 -11.31 9.01
N GLY A 16 -30.79 -10.99 10.28
CA GLY A 16 -31.48 -11.89 11.21
C GLY A 16 -32.95 -12.03 10.85
N ASP A 17 -33.54 -13.19 11.14
CA ASP A 17 -34.95 -13.41 10.87
C ASP A 17 -35.83 -12.70 11.90
N GLY A 18 -37.00 -12.21 11.47
CA GLY A 18 -38.05 -11.74 12.35
C GLY A 18 -38.70 -12.92 13.12
N SER A 19 -39.08 -12.67 14.34
CA SER A 19 -39.69 -13.68 15.18
C SER A 19 -41.20 -13.82 14.89
N ASN A 20 -41.68 -15.05 14.83
CA ASN A 20 -43.11 -15.38 14.73
C ASN A 20 -43.68 -15.85 16.07
N SER A 21 -43.38 -15.11 17.14
CA SER A 21 -43.80 -15.46 18.50
C SER A 21 -45.17 -14.90 18.86
N PHE A 22 -45.81 -15.57 19.82
CA PHE A 22 -47.11 -15.18 20.36
C PHE A 22 -47.08 -15.25 21.89
N CYS A 23 -47.40 -14.18 22.57
CA CYS A 23 -47.65 -14.20 24.00
C CYS A 23 -49.05 -14.65 24.34
N LYS A 24 -49.17 -15.44 25.38
CA LYS A 24 -50.49 -15.87 25.93
C LYS A 24 -50.81 -15.02 27.14
N ILE A 25 -51.77 -14.12 27.00
CA ILE A 25 -52.26 -13.31 28.13
C ILE A 25 -53.42 -14.10 28.76
N LYS A 26 -53.40 -14.26 30.08
CA LYS A 26 -54.44 -14.98 30.83
C LYS A 26 -55.82 -14.37 30.52
N GLY A 27 -56.73 -15.19 29.99
CA GLY A 27 -58.11 -14.75 29.61
C GLY A 27 -58.25 -14.04 28.26
N LEU A 28 -57.20 -13.83 27.46
CA LEU A 28 -57.25 -13.16 26.18
C LEU A 28 -56.75 -14.05 25.05
N LYS A 29 -57.11 -13.68 23.79
CA LYS A 29 -56.60 -14.34 22.56
C LYS A 29 -55.05 -14.12 22.50
N ARG A 30 -54.38 -15.10 21.86
CA ARG A 30 -52.94 -14.99 21.57
C ARG A 30 -52.64 -13.65 20.88
N ARG A 31 -51.69 -12.90 21.43
CA ARG A 31 -51.19 -11.65 20.83
C ARG A 31 -49.85 -11.91 20.18
N GLN A 32 -49.66 -11.40 18.98
CA GLN A 32 -48.37 -11.39 18.27
C GLN A 32 -47.41 -10.47 19.02
N ASP A 33 -46.20 -10.95 19.28
CA ASP A 33 -45.17 -10.25 20.06
C ASP A 33 -43.74 -10.50 19.51
N GLY A 34 -43.64 -10.88 18.25
CA GLY A 34 -42.36 -11.13 17.61
C GLY A 34 -41.59 -9.83 17.32
N GLY A 35 -40.35 -9.79 17.71
CA GLY A 35 -39.43 -8.69 17.39
C GLY A 35 -38.78 -8.84 16.01
N ASP A 36 -38.33 -7.74 15.46
CA ASP A 36 -37.57 -7.71 14.19
C ASP A 36 -36.19 -8.34 14.35
N GLY A 37 -35.64 -8.90 13.28
CA GLY A 37 -34.25 -9.30 13.20
C GLY A 37 -33.28 -8.12 13.14
N GLY A 38 -32.02 -8.35 13.48
CA GLY A 38 -30.95 -7.39 13.37
C GLY A 38 -30.39 -7.33 11.94
N LYS A 39 -29.78 -6.23 11.54
CA LYS A 39 -29.05 -6.08 10.29
C LYS A 39 -27.76 -6.94 10.30
N GLY A 40 -27.40 -7.55 9.18
CA GLY A 40 -26.09 -8.18 8.97
C GLY A 40 -24.97 -7.14 8.92
N GLY A 41 -23.72 -7.57 9.22
CA GLY A 41 -22.55 -6.69 9.17
C GLY A 41 -22.19 -6.30 7.73
N ASP A 42 -21.68 -5.10 7.56
CA ASP A 42 -21.17 -4.60 6.28
C ASP A 42 -19.71 -5.06 6.07
N ILE A 43 -19.23 -5.03 4.83
CA ILE A 43 -17.78 -5.17 4.52
C ILE A 43 -17.23 -3.77 4.30
N VAL A 44 -16.33 -3.37 5.18
CA VAL A 44 -15.69 -2.04 5.18
C VAL A 44 -14.22 -2.17 4.86
N LEU A 45 -13.76 -1.47 3.83
CA LEU A 45 -12.35 -1.37 3.46
C LEU A 45 -11.76 -0.11 4.09
N ILE A 46 -10.58 -0.24 4.71
CA ILE A 46 -9.88 0.89 5.34
C ILE A 46 -8.45 0.94 4.85
N ALA A 47 -8.01 2.13 4.40
CA ALA A 47 -6.62 2.39 4.06
C ALA A 47 -5.77 2.56 5.33
N ASP A 48 -4.78 1.68 5.51
CA ASP A 48 -3.89 1.69 6.67
C ASP A 48 -2.43 1.83 6.22
N LYS A 49 -1.76 2.88 6.70
CA LYS A 49 -0.33 3.14 6.41
C LYS A 49 0.63 2.08 6.96
N ASN A 50 0.19 1.29 7.95
CA ASN A 50 1.01 0.23 8.54
C ASN A 50 0.97 -1.06 7.71
N VAL A 51 -0.01 -1.20 6.81
CA VAL A 51 -0.08 -2.31 5.86
C VAL A 51 0.63 -1.92 4.58
N GLN A 52 1.64 -2.71 4.17
CA GLN A 52 2.50 -2.35 3.03
C GLN A 52 2.43 -3.33 1.86
N THR A 53 1.83 -4.49 2.04
CA THR A 53 1.76 -5.52 1.00
C THR A 53 0.41 -6.20 1.00
N LEU A 54 0.05 -6.80 -0.13
CA LEU A 54 -1.15 -7.64 -0.24
C LEU A 54 -0.87 -9.13 0.09
N LEU A 55 0.27 -9.44 0.76
CA LEU A 55 0.69 -10.81 1.03
C LEU A 55 -0.34 -11.59 1.85
N ASP A 56 -0.91 -10.97 2.87
CA ASP A 56 -1.90 -11.61 3.75
C ASP A 56 -3.16 -12.01 2.99
N PHE A 57 -3.54 -11.25 1.96
CA PHE A 57 -4.69 -11.52 1.10
C PHE A 57 -4.45 -12.64 0.09
N HIS A 58 -3.19 -12.99 -0.15
CA HIS A 58 -2.86 -14.18 -0.93
C HIS A 58 -3.15 -15.47 -0.16
N PHE A 59 -2.96 -15.47 1.15
CA PHE A 59 -3.22 -16.62 2.02
C PHE A 59 -4.66 -16.63 2.52
N ARG A 60 -5.20 -15.50 2.94
CA ARG A 60 -6.58 -15.35 3.39
C ARG A 60 -7.41 -14.69 2.31
N ARG A 61 -8.17 -15.51 1.58
CA ARG A 61 -8.95 -15.02 0.43
C ARG A 61 -10.44 -14.83 0.71
N HIS A 62 -10.95 -15.32 1.84
CA HIS A 62 -12.37 -15.23 2.17
C HIS A 62 -12.58 -14.35 3.39
N PHE A 63 -13.39 -13.32 3.20
CA PHE A 63 -13.81 -12.40 4.25
C PHE A 63 -15.32 -12.41 4.34
N ARG A 64 -15.83 -12.65 5.55
CA ARG A 64 -17.27 -12.71 5.81
C ARG A 64 -17.58 -11.89 7.02
N ALA A 65 -18.65 -11.07 6.94
CA ALA A 65 -19.23 -10.39 8.07
C ALA A 65 -20.26 -11.31 8.76
N ASP A 66 -20.53 -11.03 10.01
CA ASP A 66 -21.44 -11.84 10.82
C ASP A 66 -22.92 -11.57 10.45
N LYS A 67 -23.77 -12.61 10.62
CA LYS A 67 -25.21 -12.53 10.46
C LYS A 67 -25.80 -11.70 11.60
N GLY A 68 -26.81 -10.88 11.32
CA GLY A 68 -27.64 -10.23 12.32
C GLY A 68 -28.39 -11.26 13.20
N SER A 69 -28.56 -10.94 14.48
CA SER A 69 -29.28 -11.81 15.40
C SER A 69 -30.78 -11.85 15.03
N ASN A 70 -31.38 -13.03 15.21
CA ASN A 70 -32.82 -13.17 15.00
C ASN A 70 -33.61 -12.37 16.05
N GLY A 71 -34.77 -11.86 15.67
CA GLY A 71 -35.74 -11.33 16.61
C GLY A 71 -36.25 -12.36 17.59
N SER A 72 -36.75 -11.95 18.75
CA SER A 72 -37.25 -12.87 19.76
C SER A 72 -38.62 -12.40 20.27
N SER A 73 -39.22 -13.18 21.20
CA SER A 73 -40.48 -12.86 21.84
C SER A 73 -40.42 -11.53 22.62
N ASN A 74 -41.59 -11.03 23.02
CA ASN A 74 -41.77 -9.76 23.75
C ASN A 74 -41.26 -8.53 22.95
N ASN A 75 -41.46 -8.54 21.64
CA ASN A 75 -41.02 -7.48 20.70
C ASN A 75 -39.52 -7.16 20.81
N ARG A 76 -38.70 -8.12 21.24
CA ARG A 76 -37.23 -7.90 21.34
C ARG A 76 -36.60 -8.00 19.98
N LYS A 77 -36.05 -6.87 19.53
CA LYS A 77 -35.29 -6.78 18.29
C LYS A 77 -33.95 -7.53 18.41
N GLY A 78 -33.58 -8.26 17.37
CA GLY A 78 -32.26 -8.85 17.24
C GLY A 78 -31.15 -7.78 17.17
N ALA A 79 -29.99 -8.08 17.69
CA ALA A 79 -28.84 -7.19 17.61
C ALA A 79 -28.29 -7.15 16.18
N ASN A 80 -27.87 -5.97 15.74
CA ASN A 80 -27.13 -5.84 14.50
C ASN A 80 -25.75 -6.49 14.64
N ALA A 81 -25.26 -7.11 13.59
CA ALA A 81 -23.91 -7.66 13.54
C ALA A 81 -22.84 -6.55 13.44
N ALA A 82 -21.63 -6.89 13.85
CA ALA A 82 -20.48 -6.04 13.64
C ALA A 82 -20.02 -6.07 12.18
N ASP A 83 -19.47 -4.94 11.71
CA ASP A 83 -18.89 -4.86 10.38
C ASP A 83 -17.56 -5.62 10.30
N CYS A 84 -17.31 -6.23 9.14
CA CYS A 84 -16.02 -6.85 8.84
C CYS A 84 -15.09 -5.79 8.23
N ILE A 85 -14.08 -5.39 9.00
CA ILE A 85 -13.11 -4.39 8.60
C ILE A 85 -11.92 -5.07 7.93
N ILE A 86 -11.63 -4.69 6.67
CA ILE A 86 -10.48 -5.16 5.90
C ILE A 86 -9.52 -3.99 5.74
N ARG A 87 -8.32 -4.11 6.32
CA ARG A 87 -7.28 -3.09 6.24
C ARG A 87 -6.39 -3.35 5.04
N LEU A 88 -6.28 -2.35 4.17
CA LEU A 88 -5.56 -2.41 2.91
C LEU A 88 -4.42 -1.38 2.88
N PRO A 89 -3.33 -1.65 2.14
CA PRO A 89 -2.28 -0.67 1.92
C PRO A 89 -2.81 0.59 1.24
N LEU A 90 -2.16 1.72 1.50
CA LEU A 90 -2.38 2.95 0.74
C LEU A 90 -2.09 2.73 -0.75
N GLY A 91 -2.90 3.31 -1.63
CA GLY A 91 -2.76 3.16 -3.08
C GLY A 91 -3.30 1.85 -3.63
N THR A 92 -4.10 1.11 -2.84
CA THR A 92 -4.81 -0.06 -3.34
C THR A 92 -6.02 0.37 -4.15
N ILE A 93 -6.10 -0.13 -5.39
CA ILE A 93 -7.29 -0.03 -6.23
C ILE A 93 -8.09 -1.31 -6.07
N ILE A 94 -9.38 -1.15 -5.86
CA ILE A 94 -10.33 -2.24 -5.75
C ILE A 94 -11.14 -2.30 -7.05
N LYS A 95 -11.05 -3.42 -7.75
CA LYS A 95 -11.77 -3.68 -9.00
C LYS A 95 -12.69 -4.87 -8.84
N ASP A 96 -13.74 -4.91 -9.66
CA ASP A 96 -14.48 -6.13 -9.87
C ASP A 96 -13.57 -7.20 -10.50
N GLN A 97 -13.81 -8.47 -10.19
CA GLN A 97 -12.98 -9.54 -10.76
C GLN A 97 -13.35 -9.86 -12.21
N TYR A 98 -14.60 -9.69 -12.58
CA TYR A 98 -15.17 -10.10 -13.86
C TYR A 98 -15.50 -8.91 -14.77
N GLU A 99 -15.78 -7.76 -14.18
CA GLU A 99 -16.11 -6.54 -14.89
C GLU A 99 -14.97 -5.52 -14.77
N ASP A 100 -14.76 -4.69 -15.78
CA ASP A 100 -13.74 -3.63 -15.74
C ASP A 100 -14.22 -2.40 -14.94
N ILE A 101 -14.84 -2.69 -13.77
CA ILE A 101 -15.36 -1.66 -12.85
C ILE A 101 -14.37 -1.46 -11.72
N THR A 102 -13.97 -0.20 -11.51
CA THR A 102 -13.20 0.21 -10.35
C THR A 102 -14.14 0.72 -9.27
N TYR A 103 -14.21 0.05 -8.12
CA TYR A 103 -15.05 0.47 -7.00
C TYR A 103 -14.46 1.67 -6.26
N CYS A 104 -13.16 1.63 -5.95
CA CYS A 104 -12.49 2.74 -5.29
C CYS A 104 -10.97 2.69 -5.43
N ASP A 105 -10.31 3.83 -5.16
CA ASP A 105 -8.85 3.98 -5.06
C ASP A 105 -8.57 4.58 -3.67
N LEU A 106 -7.88 3.82 -2.82
CA LEU A 106 -7.56 4.20 -1.44
C LEU A 106 -6.28 5.05 -1.41
N LYS A 107 -6.42 6.37 -1.44
CA LYS A 107 -5.29 7.33 -1.54
C LYS A 107 -4.82 7.87 -0.21
N GLU A 108 -5.73 8.01 0.75
CA GLU A 108 -5.45 8.69 2.02
C GLU A 108 -5.52 7.71 3.19
N SER A 109 -4.64 7.90 4.17
CA SER A 109 -4.65 7.08 5.39
C SER A 109 -5.92 7.33 6.19
N GLY A 110 -6.57 6.24 6.61
CA GLY A 110 -7.85 6.30 7.32
C GLY A 110 -9.06 6.44 6.40
N GLN A 111 -8.89 6.57 5.08
CA GLN A 111 -10.00 6.53 4.14
C GLN A 111 -10.73 5.20 4.29
N SER A 112 -12.05 5.27 4.50
CA SER A 112 -12.91 4.09 4.66
C SER A 112 -14.02 4.08 3.60
N VAL A 113 -14.30 2.90 3.07
CA VAL A 113 -15.34 2.70 2.05
C VAL A 113 -16.13 1.45 2.39
N ILE A 114 -17.45 1.56 2.42
CA ILE A 114 -18.35 0.41 2.51
C ILE A 114 -18.43 -0.20 1.11
N LEU A 115 -17.86 -1.39 0.94
CA LEU A 115 -17.82 -2.08 -0.35
C LEU A 115 -19.15 -2.77 -0.66
N ILE A 116 -19.68 -3.51 0.31
CA ILE A 116 -20.97 -4.21 0.22
C ILE A 116 -21.71 -4.10 1.55
N LYS A 117 -23.03 -4.08 1.47
CA LYS A 117 -23.92 -3.90 2.63
C LYS A 117 -24.45 -5.23 3.13
N GLY A 118 -24.58 -5.35 4.43
CA GLY A 118 -25.27 -6.45 5.06
C GLY A 118 -26.76 -6.44 4.81
N GLY A 119 -27.35 -7.63 4.79
CA GLY A 119 -28.77 -7.82 4.60
C GLY A 119 -29.60 -7.14 5.69
N ALA A 120 -30.77 -6.62 5.32
CA ALA A 120 -31.71 -6.06 6.29
C ALA A 120 -32.30 -7.16 7.17
N GLY A 121 -32.54 -6.85 8.43
CA GLY A 121 -33.22 -7.76 9.34
C GLY A 121 -34.68 -7.97 8.94
N GLY A 122 -35.17 -9.19 9.03
CA GLY A 122 -36.56 -9.54 8.80
C GLY A 122 -37.49 -8.92 9.84
N HIS A 123 -38.73 -8.69 9.45
CA HIS A 123 -39.75 -8.13 10.35
C HIS A 123 -40.32 -9.20 11.29
N GLY A 124 -40.52 -8.85 12.53
CA GLY A 124 -41.32 -9.65 13.45
C GLY A 124 -42.84 -9.62 13.12
N ASN A 125 -43.58 -10.61 13.63
CA ASN A 125 -44.99 -10.65 13.41
C ASN A 125 -45.71 -9.53 14.17
N SER A 126 -46.75 -8.97 13.56
CA SER A 126 -47.63 -7.96 14.16
C SER A 126 -49.05 -8.20 13.71
N LYS A 127 -49.99 -7.43 14.28
CA LYS A 127 -51.46 -7.57 13.94
C LYS A 127 -51.76 -7.52 12.43
N PHE A 128 -50.88 -6.86 11.66
CA PHE A 128 -51.10 -6.62 10.22
C PHE A 128 -49.98 -7.19 9.34
N ARG A 129 -48.97 -7.88 9.92
CA ARG A 129 -47.81 -8.34 9.20
C ARG A 129 -47.32 -9.69 9.72
N GLN A 130 -47.07 -10.62 8.83
CA GLN A 130 -46.38 -11.88 9.18
C GLN A 130 -44.88 -11.65 9.39
N ALA A 131 -44.26 -12.53 10.15
CA ALA A 131 -42.81 -12.50 10.26
C ALA A 131 -42.13 -12.82 8.91
N THR A 132 -41.04 -12.14 8.62
CA THR A 132 -40.25 -12.35 7.40
C THR A 132 -38.85 -12.83 7.74
N HIS A 133 -38.25 -13.54 6.80
CA HIS A 133 -36.80 -13.82 6.88
C HIS A 133 -36.01 -12.53 6.68
N GLY A 134 -34.79 -12.52 7.21
CA GLY A 134 -33.81 -11.48 6.91
C GLY A 134 -33.35 -11.58 5.46
N ASP A 135 -32.96 -10.45 4.88
CA ASP A 135 -32.41 -10.41 3.54
C ASP A 135 -31.00 -11.03 3.52
N PRO A 136 -30.63 -11.71 2.44
CA PRO A 136 -29.24 -12.19 2.28
C PRO A 136 -28.29 -11.02 2.16
N GLY A 137 -27.08 -11.16 2.72
CA GLY A 137 -25.97 -10.22 2.50
C GLY A 137 -25.45 -10.32 1.07
N GLU A 138 -25.01 -9.20 0.53
CA GLU A 138 -24.36 -9.16 -0.78
C GLU A 138 -23.03 -9.93 -0.75
N GLU A 139 -22.67 -10.53 -1.89
CA GLU A 139 -21.36 -11.19 -2.06
C GLU A 139 -20.72 -10.76 -3.38
N LYS A 140 -19.38 -10.64 -3.36
CA LYS A 140 -18.60 -10.24 -4.54
C LYS A 140 -17.21 -10.87 -4.53
N GLU A 141 -16.70 -11.08 -5.72
CA GLU A 141 -15.28 -11.36 -5.94
C GLU A 141 -14.60 -10.09 -6.46
N ILE A 142 -13.56 -9.66 -5.76
CA ILE A 142 -12.84 -8.45 -6.08
C ILE A 142 -11.35 -8.72 -6.26
N THR A 143 -10.75 -7.92 -7.13
CA THR A 143 -9.32 -7.88 -7.32
C THR A 143 -8.76 -6.63 -6.66
N LEU A 144 -7.80 -6.84 -5.77
CA LEU A 144 -7.00 -5.80 -5.13
C LEU A 144 -5.74 -5.61 -5.98
N GLU A 145 -5.52 -4.41 -6.47
CA GLU A 145 -4.29 -4.02 -7.18
C GLU A 145 -3.61 -2.92 -6.39
N LEU A 146 -2.43 -3.21 -5.88
CA LEU A 146 -1.60 -2.21 -5.22
C LEU A 146 -0.85 -1.42 -6.30
N LYS A 147 -1.26 -0.18 -6.52
CA LYS A 147 -0.41 0.79 -7.23
C LYS A 147 0.79 1.05 -6.34
N LEU A 148 1.90 0.38 -6.64
CA LEU A 148 3.13 0.48 -5.88
C LEU A 148 3.55 1.94 -5.76
N ILE A 149 3.34 2.47 -4.57
CA ILE A 149 3.93 3.70 -4.13
C ILE A 149 5.17 3.28 -3.36
N ALA A 150 6.35 3.45 -3.93
CA ALA A 150 7.55 3.37 -3.14
C ALA A 150 7.61 4.63 -2.26
N ASP A 151 7.84 4.43 -0.97
CA ASP A 151 8.06 5.54 -0.05
C ASP A 151 9.34 6.29 -0.40
N VAL A 152 10.35 5.53 -0.89
CA VAL A 152 11.69 6.02 -1.19
C VAL A 152 12.10 5.65 -2.61
N GLY A 153 12.50 6.64 -3.39
CA GLY A 153 13.10 6.43 -4.71
C GLY A 153 14.63 6.52 -4.65
N ILE A 154 15.33 5.62 -5.34
CA ILE A 154 16.78 5.73 -5.52
C ILE A 154 17.08 6.31 -6.89
N ILE A 155 17.86 7.37 -6.92
CA ILE A 155 18.36 8.01 -8.13
C ILE A 155 19.88 7.98 -8.14
N GLY A 156 20.47 7.96 -9.31
CA GLY A 156 21.92 7.91 -9.47
C GLY A 156 22.32 7.37 -10.82
N TYR A 157 23.55 7.63 -11.23
CA TYR A 157 24.10 7.14 -12.50
C TYR A 157 24.11 5.61 -12.57
N PRO A 158 24.16 5.01 -13.79
CA PRO A 158 24.43 3.59 -13.93
C PRO A 158 25.70 3.22 -13.14
N ASN A 159 25.78 2.01 -12.64
CA ASN A 159 26.89 1.50 -11.86
C ASN A 159 27.20 2.19 -10.52
N ALA A 160 26.41 3.19 -10.08
CA ALA A 160 26.55 3.79 -8.77
C ALA A 160 26.24 2.82 -7.61
N GLY A 161 25.62 1.66 -7.91
CA GLY A 161 25.32 0.60 -6.95
C GLY A 161 23.89 0.58 -6.43
N LYS A 162 22.93 1.21 -7.15
CA LYS A 162 21.50 1.29 -6.76
C LYS A 162 20.90 -0.09 -6.51
N SER A 163 20.98 -0.97 -7.47
CA SER A 163 20.42 -2.34 -7.37
C SER A 163 21.17 -3.17 -6.31
N SER A 164 22.47 -2.94 -6.10
CA SER A 164 23.27 -3.57 -5.03
C SER A 164 22.79 -3.13 -3.65
N LEU A 165 22.46 -1.84 -3.48
CA LEU A 165 21.90 -1.33 -2.24
C LEU A 165 20.55 -2.01 -1.96
N ILE A 166 19.61 -2.01 -2.92
CA ILE A 166 18.29 -2.64 -2.76
C ILE A 166 18.43 -4.12 -2.39
N SER A 167 19.28 -4.85 -3.10
CA SER A 167 19.50 -6.28 -2.83
C SER A 167 20.01 -6.54 -1.42
N ARG A 168 20.84 -5.64 -0.89
CA ARG A 168 21.42 -5.79 0.44
C ARG A 168 20.47 -5.43 1.58
N ILE A 169 19.67 -4.39 1.42
CA ILE A 169 18.76 -3.89 2.46
C ILE A 169 17.41 -4.59 2.45
N SER A 170 17.03 -5.22 1.33
CA SER A 170 15.79 -5.97 1.23
C SER A 170 15.99 -7.39 1.76
N LYS A 171 15.39 -7.70 2.92
CA LYS A 171 15.38 -9.08 3.49
C LYS A 171 14.53 -10.06 2.67
N ALA A 172 13.57 -9.56 1.88
CA ALA A 172 12.87 -10.34 0.87
C ALA A 172 13.65 -10.20 -0.45
N LYS A 173 13.78 -11.28 -1.26
CA LYS A 173 14.37 -11.18 -2.60
C LYS A 173 13.76 -9.97 -3.30
N SER A 174 14.61 -9.01 -3.69
CA SER A 174 14.20 -7.87 -4.50
C SER A 174 13.45 -8.40 -5.72
N LYS A 175 12.22 -7.92 -5.92
CA LYS A 175 11.39 -8.39 -7.04
C LYS A 175 11.60 -7.42 -8.19
N ILE A 176 12.02 -7.95 -9.32
CA ILE A 176 11.89 -7.26 -10.58
C ILE A 176 10.41 -7.27 -10.93
N ALA A 177 9.76 -6.13 -10.87
CA ALA A 177 8.36 -6.01 -11.19
C ALA A 177 8.22 -5.72 -12.69
N ASN A 178 7.70 -6.67 -13.45
CA ASN A 178 7.39 -6.48 -14.86
C ASN A 178 6.07 -5.71 -14.97
N TYR A 179 6.16 -4.40 -15.17
CA TYR A 179 5.00 -3.60 -15.50
C TYR A 179 4.83 -3.52 -17.02
N PRO A 180 3.62 -3.72 -17.55
CA PRO A 180 3.37 -3.74 -19.00
C PRO A 180 3.68 -2.41 -19.69
N PHE A 181 3.91 -1.34 -18.94
CA PHE A 181 4.20 0.02 -19.42
C PHE A 181 5.65 0.46 -19.17
N THR A 182 6.55 -0.42 -18.72
CA THR A 182 7.96 -0.09 -18.48
C THR A 182 8.88 -0.81 -19.45
N THR A 183 9.79 -0.07 -20.10
CA THR A 183 10.85 -0.64 -20.94
C THR A 183 11.96 -1.31 -20.13
N LYS A 184 12.18 -0.85 -18.90
CA LYS A 184 13.09 -1.48 -17.92
C LYS A 184 12.31 -1.68 -16.62
N ALA A 185 12.21 -2.92 -16.17
CA ALA A 185 11.48 -3.26 -14.96
C ALA A 185 12.15 -2.66 -13.71
N PRO A 186 11.41 -1.89 -12.87
CA PRO A 186 11.98 -1.34 -11.66
C PRO A 186 12.28 -2.44 -10.64
N VAL A 187 13.34 -2.26 -9.89
CA VAL A 187 13.69 -3.13 -8.76
C VAL A 187 13.09 -2.56 -7.49
N LEU A 188 12.23 -3.34 -6.85
CA LEU A 188 11.56 -2.97 -5.61
C LEU A 188 12.13 -3.77 -4.45
N GLY A 189 12.22 -3.13 -3.30
CA GLY A 189 12.64 -3.77 -2.06
C GLY A 189 11.81 -3.29 -0.87
N VAL A 190 11.51 -4.21 0.04
CA VAL A 190 10.93 -3.85 1.34
C VAL A 190 12.05 -3.82 2.37
N VAL A 191 12.30 -2.65 2.92
CA VAL A 191 13.26 -2.44 3.99
C VAL A 191 12.56 -2.62 5.32
N ARG A 192 13.05 -3.57 6.12
CA ARG A 192 12.60 -3.76 7.51
C ARG A 192 13.71 -3.30 8.45
N MET A 193 13.39 -2.34 9.27
CA MET A 193 14.25 -1.85 10.34
C MET A 193 13.92 -2.56 11.66
N ASP A 194 14.58 -2.18 12.72
CA ASP A 194 14.33 -2.75 14.03
C ASP A 194 12.90 -2.38 14.52
N GLY A 195 12.17 -3.36 15.04
CA GLY A 195 10.76 -3.24 15.44
C GLY A 195 9.80 -3.35 14.24
N GLU A 196 8.67 -2.66 14.30
CA GLU A 196 7.63 -2.66 13.27
C GLU A 196 7.89 -1.65 12.13
N ARG A 197 9.07 -0.97 12.15
CA ARG A 197 9.40 0.05 11.18
C ARG A 197 9.78 -0.58 9.84
N SER A 198 9.08 -0.21 8.79
CA SER A 198 9.38 -0.66 7.42
C SER A 198 8.99 0.40 6.39
N PHE A 199 9.59 0.35 5.21
CA PHE A 199 9.24 1.19 4.07
C PHE A 199 9.61 0.49 2.76
N VAL A 200 8.97 0.92 1.67
CA VAL A 200 9.23 0.39 0.33
C VAL A 200 10.19 1.32 -0.41
N ILE A 201 11.22 0.71 -1.01
CA ILE A 201 12.23 1.41 -1.81
C ILE A 201 12.18 0.93 -3.26
N CYS A 202 12.36 1.83 -4.21
CA CYS A 202 12.46 1.48 -5.63
C CYS A 202 13.68 2.09 -6.29
N ASP A 203 14.29 1.35 -7.22
CA ASP A 203 15.23 1.90 -8.19
C ASP A 203 14.43 2.68 -9.25
N ILE A 204 14.86 3.90 -9.55
CA ILE A 204 14.32 4.73 -10.62
C ILE A 204 15.26 4.62 -11.82
N PRO A 205 15.06 3.61 -12.71
CA PRO A 205 15.89 3.45 -13.88
C PRO A 205 15.59 4.55 -14.91
N GLY A 206 16.60 4.99 -15.66
CA GLY A 206 16.41 5.78 -16.87
C GLY A 206 16.20 7.29 -16.70
N LEU A 207 16.41 7.87 -15.50
CA LEU A 207 16.48 9.34 -15.35
C LEU A 207 17.67 9.98 -16.07
N ILE A 208 18.67 9.18 -16.50
CA ILE A 208 19.97 9.66 -16.95
C ILE A 208 20.25 9.46 -18.44
N GLU A 209 19.44 8.68 -19.15
CA GLU A 209 19.67 8.42 -20.57
C GLU A 209 18.53 8.99 -21.43
N GLY A 210 18.40 10.33 -21.49
CA GLY A 210 17.48 10.99 -22.42
C GLY A 210 16.01 10.90 -22.03
N ALA A 211 15.68 10.90 -20.76
CA ALA A 211 14.30 10.86 -20.25
C ALA A 211 13.44 12.02 -20.82
N HIS A 212 14.05 13.17 -21.12
CA HIS A 212 13.38 14.30 -21.75
C HIS A 212 13.19 14.17 -23.28
N ALA A 213 13.80 13.15 -23.91
CA ALA A 213 13.71 12.95 -25.36
C ALA A 213 12.63 11.94 -25.79
N GLY A 214 11.70 11.55 -24.90
CA GLY A 214 10.56 10.67 -25.22
C GLY A 214 10.92 9.20 -25.51
N ARG A 215 12.17 8.78 -25.30
CA ARG A 215 12.64 7.40 -25.51
C ARG A 215 12.86 6.63 -24.21
N GLY A 216 12.40 7.18 -23.07
CA GLY A 216 12.57 6.63 -21.75
C GLY A 216 11.37 5.83 -21.26
N LEU A 217 11.30 5.67 -19.96
CA LEU A 217 10.23 5.02 -19.21
C LEU A 217 8.86 5.63 -19.56
N GLY A 218 7.85 4.77 -19.75
CA GLY A 218 6.50 5.24 -20.05
C GLY A 218 5.97 6.19 -18.96
N ASP A 219 5.12 7.15 -19.36
CA ASP A 219 4.54 8.19 -18.49
C ASP A 219 3.90 7.62 -17.23
N ASP A 220 3.40 6.41 -17.27
CA ASP A 220 2.77 5.74 -16.12
C ASP A 220 3.75 5.34 -15.02
N PHE A 221 4.97 4.90 -15.38
CA PHE A 221 6.00 4.59 -14.37
C PHE A 221 6.49 5.88 -13.69
N LEU A 222 6.62 6.95 -14.45
CA LEU A 222 7.06 8.23 -13.93
C LEU A 222 6.03 8.84 -12.96
N ARG A 223 4.74 8.63 -13.21
CA ARG A 223 3.68 8.96 -12.23
C ARG A 223 3.79 8.17 -10.92
N HIS A 224 4.36 6.97 -10.95
CA HIS A 224 4.59 6.19 -9.72
C HIS A 224 5.79 6.72 -8.93
N VAL A 225 6.82 7.20 -9.62
CA VAL A 225 7.97 7.90 -9.00
C VAL A 225 7.53 9.22 -8.39
N GLU A 226 6.61 9.94 -9.02
CA GLU A 226 6.01 11.16 -8.48
C GLU A 226 5.33 10.98 -7.11
N ARG A 227 5.12 9.76 -6.65
CA ARG A 227 4.52 9.46 -5.35
C ARG A 227 5.53 9.14 -4.25
N THR A 228 6.84 9.04 -4.58
CA THR A 228 7.87 8.82 -3.57
C THR A 228 7.98 10.04 -2.64
N ARG A 229 8.14 9.80 -1.34
CA ARG A 229 8.23 10.86 -0.33
C ARG A 229 9.65 11.38 -0.17
N VAL A 230 10.64 10.49 -0.24
CA VAL A 230 12.06 10.77 -0.04
C VAL A 230 12.85 10.21 -1.21
N LEU A 231 13.91 10.90 -1.62
CA LEU A 231 14.84 10.43 -2.64
C LEU A 231 16.20 10.10 -2.00
N ILE A 232 16.75 8.93 -2.32
CA ILE A 232 18.16 8.61 -2.07
C ILE A 232 18.93 8.94 -3.33
N HIS A 233 19.80 9.93 -3.25
CA HIS A 233 20.71 10.27 -4.34
C HIS A 233 22.03 9.52 -4.14
N MET A 234 22.22 8.47 -4.94
CA MET A 234 23.39 7.62 -4.86
C MET A 234 24.48 8.06 -5.81
N ILE A 235 25.69 8.22 -5.28
CA ILE A 235 26.84 8.73 -6.01
C ILE A 235 27.99 7.76 -5.89
N ASP A 236 28.67 7.48 -7.01
CA ASP A 236 29.90 6.68 -7.05
C ASP A 236 31.10 7.55 -6.65
N MET A 237 31.74 7.19 -5.53
CA MET A 237 32.96 7.89 -5.07
C MET A 237 34.25 7.29 -5.65
N ALA A 238 34.20 6.09 -6.23
CA ALA A 238 35.39 5.48 -6.82
C ALA A 238 35.81 6.12 -8.14
N GLY A 239 34.87 6.82 -8.82
CA GLY A 239 35.16 7.44 -10.11
C GLY A 239 35.49 6.42 -11.21
N VAL A 240 34.91 5.22 -11.15
CA VAL A 240 35.22 4.10 -12.09
C VAL A 240 35.03 4.50 -13.55
N ASP A 241 34.05 5.38 -13.81
CA ASP A 241 33.75 5.88 -15.16
C ASP A 241 34.49 7.21 -15.51
N CYS A 242 35.57 7.55 -14.79
CA CYS A 242 36.36 8.79 -14.94
C CYS A 242 35.52 10.08 -14.83
N ARG A 243 34.45 10.07 -14.03
CA ARG A 243 33.55 11.23 -13.81
C ARG A 243 33.84 11.91 -12.48
N ASP A 244 33.66 13.22 -12.41
CA ASP A 244 33.68 13.95 -11.14
C ASP A 244 32.36 13.72 -10.40
N PRO A 245 32.39 13.12 -9.17
CA PRO A 245 31.19 12.92 -8.37
C PRO A 245 30.34 14.16 -8.11
N ALA A 246 30.97 15.36 -8.07
CA ALA A 246 30.25 16.61 -7.86
C ALA A 246 29.50 17.07 -9.12
N ASP A 247 29.99 16.77 -10.28
CA ASP A 247 29.31 17.08 -11.55
C ASP A 247 28.20 16.07 -11.81
N ASP A 248 28.38 14.80 -11.46
CA ASP A 248 27.31 13.80 -11.45
C ASP A 248 26.15 14.24 -10.54
N PHE A 249 26.44 14.72 -9.35
CA PHE A 249 25.40 15.24 -8.44
C PHE A 249 24.60 16.41 -9.04
N LYS A 250 25.28 17.36 -9.69
CA LYS A 250 24.62 18.51 -10.35
C LYS A 250 23.79 18.07 -11.55
N SER A 251 24.34 17.20 -12.39
CA SER A 251 23.69 16.73 -13.61
C SER A 251 22.36 16.04 -13.29
N ILE A 252 22.35 15.11 -12.33
CA ILE A 252 21.13 14.40 -11.89
C ILE A 252 20.08 15.38 -11.32
N ASN A 253 20.50 16.35 -10.50
CA ASN A 253 19.56 17.36 -9.99
C ASN A 253 18.98 18.23 -11.12
N ASN A 254 19.77 18.55 -12.14
CA ASN A 254 19.27 19.29 -13.31
C ASN A 254 18.28 18.44 -14.11
N GLU A 255 18.56 17.15 -14.33
CA GLU A 255 17.64 16.24 -15.01
C GLU A 255 16.34 16.07 -14.23
N LEU A 256 16.40 15.88 -12.91
CA LEU A 256 15.21 15.88 -12.05
C LEU A 256 14.38 17.14 -12.21
N LYS A 257 15.04 18.31 -12.29
CA LYS A 257 14.38 19.60 -12.44
C LYS A 257 13.70 19.73 -13.80
N LEU A 258 14.35 19.25 -14.87
CA LEU A 258 13.79 19.24 -16.23
C LEU A 258 12.62 18.28 -16.33
N TYR A 259 12.71 17.15 -15.63
CA TYR A 259 11.68 16.12 -15.64
C TYR A 259 10.43 16.56 -14.84
N ASN A 260 10.59 16.83 -13.56
CA ASN A 260 9.52 17.33 -12.69
C ASN A 260 10.10 18.20 -11.57
N PRO A 261 9.85 19.52 -11.59
CA PRO A 261 10.34 20.46 -10.57
C PRO A 261 9.91 20.10 -9.11
N GLU A 262 8.78 19.40 -8.95
CA GLU A 262 8.29 18.99 -7.64
C GLU A 262 9.17 17.89 -6.99
N LEU A 263 9.81 17.03 -7.80
CA LEU A 263 10.72 16.00 -7.29
C LEU A 263 11.99 16.61 -6.67
N VAL A 264 12.46 17.74 -7.18
CA VAL A 264 13.65 18.42 -6.63
C VAL A 264 13.36 19.03 -5.26
N LYS A 265 12.12 19.42 -5.01
CA LYS A 265 11.69 20.00 -3.71
C LYS A 265 11.62 18.94 -2.61
N ARG A 266 11.59 17.68 -2.94
CA ARG A 266 11.47 16.60 -1.95
C ARG A 266 12.73 16.44 -1.13
N PRO A 267 12.59 15.92 0.10
CA PRO A 267 13.74 15.61 0.93
C PRO A 267 14.69 14.64 0.21
N GLN A 268 15.94 15.03 0.03
CA GLN A 268 16.98 14.17 -0.52
C GLN A 268 17.94 13.72 0.58
N VAL A 269 18.33 12.44 0.53
CA VAL A 269 19.42 11.86 1.33
C VAL A 269 20.54 11.46 0.37
N ILE A 270 21.72 12.03 0.55
CA ILE A 270 22.86 11.81 -0.35
C ILE A 270 23.68 10.64 0.18
N ALA A 271 23.66 9.52 -0.55
CA ALA A 271 24.45 8.34 -0.27
C ALA A 271 25.67 8.31 -1.19
N VAL A 272 26.86 8.28 -0.60
CA VAL A 272 28.12 8.21 -1.34
C VAL A 272 28.68 6.79 -1.19
N ASN A 273 28.67 6.04 -2.28
CA ASN A 273 28.95 4.61 -2.31
C ASN A 273 30.39 4.28 -2.73
N LYS A 274 30.77 3.00 -2.59
CA LYS A 274 32.08 2.42 -2.89
C LYS A 274 33.20 2.92 -1.97
N MET A 275 32.84 3.20 -0.71
CA MET A 275 33.80 3.67 0.30
C MET A 275 34.85 2.62 0.72
N ASP A 276 34.68 1.38 0.26
CA ASP A 276 35.66 0.30 0.36
C ASP A 276 36.90 0.49 -0.53
N ILE A 277 36.82 1.37 -1.52
CA ILE A 277 37.87 1.69 -2.47
C ILE A 277 38.71 2.86 -1.91
N PRO A 278 40.08 2.76 -1.90
CA PRO A 278 40.91 3.80 -1.31
C PRO A 278 40.74 5.19 -1.89
N GLU A 279 40.61 5.30 -3.22
CA GLU A 279 40.43 6.55 -3.96
C GLU A 279 39.13 7.28 -3.57
N ALA A 280 38.11 6.56 -3.16
CA ALA A 280 36.84 7.11 -2.74
C ALA A 280 36.96 8.06 -1.54
N LYS A 281 37.93 7.84 -0.65
CA LYS A 281 38.18 8.69 0.53
C LYS A 281 38.70 10.08 0.16
N GLU A 282 39.54 10.17 -0.87
CA GLU A 282 40.04 11.46 -1.37
C GLU A 282 38.96 12.20 -2.12
N ASN A 283 38.24 11.52 -2.98
CA ASN A 283 37.11 12.05 -3.73
C ASN A 283 36.00 12.59 -2.79
N LEU A 284 35.76 11.88 -1.67
CA LEU A 284 34.79 12.32 -0.65
C LEU A 284 35.18 13.68 -0.02
N LYS A 285 36.48 13.91 0.24
CA LYS A 285 36.96 15.18 0.79
C LYS A 285 36.74 16.32 -0.22
N ALA A 286 37.03 16.09 -1.49
CA ALA A 286 36.78 17.03 -2.56
C ALA A 286 35.29 17.32 -2.75
N PHE A 287 34.47 16.26 -2.75
CA PHE A 287 33.01 16.34 -2.87
C PHE A 287 32.38 17.18 -1.76
N LYS A 288 32.73 16.92 -0.48
CA LYS A 288 32.21 17.69 0.67
C LYS A 288 32.54 19.19 0.60
N LYS A 289 33.67 19.57 0.00
CA LYS A 289 34.01 20.98 -0.22
C LYS A 289 33.12 21.66 -1.25
N LYS A 290 32.73 20.92 -2.31
CA LYS A 290 31.89 21.41 -3.41
C LYS A 290 30.40 21.37 -3.06
N VAL A 291 29.96 20.31 -2.36
CA VAL A 291 28.56 20.05 -2.01
C VAL A 291 28.36 20.25 -0.50
N LYS A 292 27.88 21.41 -0.08
CA LYS A 292 27.64 21.78 1.32
C LYS A 292 26.34 21.16 1.87
N LYS A 293 26.19 19.83 1.75
CA LYS A 293 25.05 19.05 2.25
C LYS A 293 25.52 17.87 3.07
N THR A 294 24.67 17.35 3.95
CA THR A 294 24.95 16.14 4.72
C THR A 294 25.03 14.94 3.76
N VAL A 295 26.11 14.18 3.82
CA VAL A 295 26.35 12.99 3.00
C VAL A 295 26.57 11.79 3.89
N TYR A 296 26.10 10.64 3.44
CA TYR A 296 26.20 9.36 4.14
C TYR A 296 27.16 8.44 3.37
N PRO A 297 28.40 8.25 3.88
CA PRO A 297 29.36 7.32 3.27
C PRO A 297 28.89 5.89 3.50
N ILE A 298 28.83 5.12 2.43
CA ILE A 298 28.41 3.71 2.48
C ILE A 298 29.29 2.83 1.59
N SER A 299 29.31 1.55 1.90
CA SER A 299 29.75 0.51 0.99
C SER A 299 28.67 -0.55 0.84
N CYS A 300 28.14 -0.69 -0.36
CA CYS A 300 27.18 -1.77 -0.66
C CYS A 300 27.84 -3.15 -0.62
N VAL A 301 29.17 -3.24 -0.74
CA VAL A 301 29.93 -4.50 -0.69
C VAL A 301 30.16 -4.93 0.75
N THR A 302 30.66 -4.05 1.61
CA THR A 302 30.93 -4.37 3.02
C THR A 302 29.71 -4.26 3.92
N GLY A 303 28.79 -3.34 3.61
CA GLY A 303 27.61 -3.02 4.41
C GLY A 303 27.83 -1.86 5.38
N GLU A 304 29.03 -1.28 5.39
CA GLU A 304 29.37 -0.15 6.24
C GLU A 304 28.51 1.08 5.91
N GLY A 305 28.05 1.82 6.93
CA GLY A 305 27.29 3.07 6.79
C GLY A 305 25.81 2.89 6.35
N ILE A 306 25.37 1.67 6.04
CA ILE A 306 23.99 1.44 5.54
C ILE A 306 22.95 1.69 6.64
N LYS A 307 23.22 1.30 7.88
CA LYS A 307 22.28 1.47 8.99
C LYS A 307 21.99 2.96 9.25
N GLU A 308 23.03 3.78 9.26
CA GLU A 308 22.97 5.23 9.42
C GLU A 308 22.21 5.90 8.27
N LEU A 309 22.42 5.42 7.04
CA LEU A 309 21.67 5.87 5.87
C LEU A 309 20.17 5.58 6.03
N LEU A 310 19.79 4.36 6.41
CA LEU A 310 18.39 3.96 6.56
C LEU A 310 17.69 4.74 7.68
N GLU A 311 18.37 4.98 8.81
CA GLU A 311 17.84 5.83 9.90
C GLU A 311 17.62 7.27 9.43
N ALA A 312 18.52 7.81 8.63
CA ALA A 312 18.39 9.16 8.08
C ALA A 312 17.23 9.26 7.07
N VAL A 313 17.01 8.23 6.28
CA VAL A 313 15.88 8.12 5.34
C VAL A 313 14.57 8.07 6.12
N TYR A 314 14.48 7.17 7.12
CA TYR A 314 13.27 7.00 7.92
C TYR A 314 12.85 8.25 8.68
N LYS A 315 13.82 9.04 9.17
CA LYS A 315 13.54 10.34 9.83
C LYS A 315 12.92 11.38 8.89
N LYS A 316 13.05 11.20 7.58
CA LYS A 316 12.50 12.12 6.56
C LYS A 316 11.19 11.63 5.93
N LEU A 317 10.79 10.37 6.20
CA LEU A 317 9.50 9.78 5.84
C LEU A 317 8.38 10.23 6.78
#